data_b5fa94c8f6d7f70c9aeed88a78fd04d8
#
_entry.id   b5fa94c8f6d7f70c9aeed88a78fd04d8
#
_cell.length_a   1.000
_cell.length_b   1.000
_cell.length_c   1.000
_cell.angle_alpha   90.00
_cell.angle_beta   90.00
_cell.angle_gamma   90.00
#
_symmetry.space_group_name_H-M   'P 1'
#
loop_
_entity.id
_entity.type
_entity.pdbx_description
1 polymer ?
#
loop_
_entity_poly.entity_id
_entity_poly.type
_entity_poly.pdbx_seq_one_letter_code
_entity_poly.pdbx_strand_id
1 'polypeptide(L)'
;MTKDEIISTECSMFPDMLKKSNFLISSVYRATLLENKVLALALTKVNLNEEGRPVATLKTREIKQVLHVTGNAMSTYLKDVATSLAGRTMFVESEDGSFQCMNLVGVVSYQSGTGTMEIKFEPEIKDYIFDLKANFTMLDIPMMLSFRSGWSYRLYELLSSKAYHSKYDKDTSNVFHIKYGVSELKLHLGTVQIKDDKGKINRDIQRELEKKEIDYDYIVNELVHEKLKSFDKWCDFKRRVLDVAVKEINEKSDLHVEYNLLRGGRGGKIYGIDFEVTRQDV
;
A
#
# COMPACT_ATOMS: atom_id res chain seq x y z
N MET A 1 34.09 -0.42 2.39
CA MET A 1 32.70 -0.84 2.65
C MET A 1 32.01 -1.00 1.31
N THR A 2 31.52 -2.17 1.04
CA THR A 2 30.72 -2.45 -0.17
C THR A 2 29.35 -1.80 -0.05
N LYS A 3 28.64 -1.61 -1.18
CA LYS A 3 27.30 -1.02 -1.20
C LYS A 3 26.30 -1.83 -0.34
N ASP A 4 26.53 -3.14 -0.24
CA ASP A 4 25.72 -4.07 0.56
C ASP A 4 26.00 -3.97 2.05
N GLU A 5 27.26 -3.69 2.45
CA GLU A 5 27.62 -3.40 3.86
C GLU A 5 27.02 -2.07 4.34
N ILE A 6 26.91 -1.07 3.46
CA ILE A 6 26.28 0.20 3.77
C ILE A 6 24.78 0.00 4.00
N ILE A 7 24.10 -0.76 3.12
CA ILE A 7 22.67 -1.07 3.23
C ILE A 7 22.36 -1.81 4.55
N SER A 8 23.16 -2.82 4.91
CA SER A 8 22.96 -3.59 6.14
C SER A 8 23.15 -2.76 7.41
N THR A 9 24.11 -1.83 7.41
CA THR A 9 24.38 -0.94 8.57
C THR A 9 23.31 0.16 8.70
N GLU A 10 22.75 0.63 7.60
CA GLU A 10 21.74 1.69 7.58
C GLU A 10 20.35 1.18 7.99
N CYS A 11 20.04 -0.08 7.70
CA CYS A 11 18.77 -0.68 8.08
C CYS A 11 18.68 -1.04 9.58
N SER A 12 19.82 -1.06 10.29
CA SER A 12 19.85 -1.36 11.74
C SER A 12 19.10 -0.36 12.63
N MET A 13 18.67 0.80 12.08
CA MET A 13 17.85 1.79 12.79
C MET A 13 16.36 1.45 12.81
N PHE A 14 15.93 0.49 12.01
CA PHE A 14 14.56 0.00 11.92
C PHE A 14 14.56 -1.52 12.02
N PRO A 15 13.47 -2.12 12.50
CA PRO A 15 13.32 -3.57 12.46
C PRO A 15 13.37 -4.08 11.00
N ASP A 16 13.91 -5.26 10.80
CA ASP A 16 13.96 -5.88 9.46
C ASP A 16 12.56 -6.23 8.94
N MET A 17 11.64 -6.53 9.85
CA MET A 17 10.29 -6.95 9.51
C MET A 17 9.22 -5.99 10.05
N LEU A 18 8.23 -5.69 9.22
CA LEU A 18 7.00 -4.98 9.58
C LEU A 18 5.83 -5.96 9.59
N LYS A 19 5.15 -6.06 10.73
CA LYS A 19 3.85 -6.71 10.84
C LYS A 19 2.76 -5.72 10.47
N LYS A 20 2.17 -5.87 9.27
CA LYS A 20 1.15 -4.95 8.75
C LYS A 20 -0.20 -5.64 8.62
N SER A 21 -1.25 -5.03 9.16
CA SER A 21 -2.61 -5.54 9.04
C SER A 21 -3.05 -5.66 7.57
N ASN A 22 -3.67 -6.78 7.22
CA ASN A 22 -4.25 -6.98 5.88
C ASN A 22 -5.35 -5.95 5.58
N PHE A 23 -6.02 -5.45 6.62
CA PHE A 23 -6.93 -4.32 6.55
C PHE A 23 -6.25 -3.07 5.96
N LEU A 24 -5.07 -2.69 6.46
CA LEU A 24 -4.30 -1.56 5.92
C LEU A 24 -3.77 -1.83 4.51
N ILE A 25 -3.46 -3.09 4.19
CA ILE A 25 -3.00 -3.50 2.86
C ILE A 25 -4.14 -3.43 1.83
N SER A 26 -5.32 -3.94 2.15
CA SER A 26 -6.47 -3.97 1.23
C SER A 26 -7.16 -2.62 1.05
N SER A 27 -6.84 -1.61 1.88
CA SER A 27 -7.44 -0.28 1.76
C SER A 27 -7.18 0.35 0.41
N VAL A 28 -8.23 0.98 -0.16
CA VAL A 28 -8.12 1.76 -1.39
C VAL A 28 -7.66 3.18 -1.07
N TYR A 29 -6.46 3.53 -1.49
CA TYR A 29 -5.91 4.87 -1.39
C TYR A 29 -4.84 5.14 -2.44
N ARG A 30 -4.61 6.40 -2.75
CA ARG A 30 -3.46 6.81 -3.55
C ARG A 30 -2.33 7.27 -2.63
N ALA A 31 -1.12 6.77 -2.88
CA ALA A 31 0.08 7.24 -2.22
C ALA A 31 1.25 7.25 -3.19
N THR A 32 2.14 8.20 -3.04
CA THR A 32 3.45 8.14 -3.68
C THR A 32 4.31 7.05 -3.04
N LEU A 33 5.35 6.64 -3.73
CA LEU A 33 6.32 5.68 -3.18
C LEU A 33 6.92 6.19 -1.88
N LEU A 34 7.26 7.47 -1.81
CA LEU A 34 7.86 8.08 -0.63
C LEU A 34 6.90 8.06 0.58
N GLU A 35 5.63 8.37 0.36
CA GLU A 35 4.61 8.29 1.41
C GLU A 35 4.46 6.87 1.95
N ASN A 36 4.43 5.86 1.06
CA ASN A 36 4.34 4.46 1.47
C ASN A 36 5.56 4.04 2.29
N LYS A 37 6.77 4.43 1.87
CA LYS A 37 8.01 4.15 2.61
C LYS A 37 8.04 4.83 3.97
N VAL A 38 7.69 6.12 4.03
CA VAL A 38 7.63 6.86 5.30
C VAL A 38 6.59 6.27 6.24
N LEU A 39 5.43 5.88 5.71
CA LEU A 39 4.38 5.20 6.50
C LEU A 39 4.87 3.85 7.04
N ALA A 40 5.55 3.03 6.23
CA ALA A 40 6.12 1.77 6.70
C ALA A 40 7.12 1.99 7.83
N LEU A 41 8.04 2.95 7.68
CA LEU A 41 8.99 3.31 8.74
C LEU A 41 8.28 3.83 9.99
N ALA A 42 7.20 4.62 9.85
CA ALA A 42 6.42 5.08 10.99
C ALA A 42 5.76 3.90 11.73
N LEU A 43 5.17 2.95 10.99
CA LEU A 43 4.54 1.78 11.58
C LEU A 43 5.52 0.89 12.36
N THR A 44 6.81 0.87 12.00
CA THR A 44 7.83 0.13 12.78
C THR A 44 8.21 0.82 14.09
N LYS A 45 7.94 2.12 14.24
CA LYS A 45 8.30 2.94 15.41
C LYS A 45 7.08 3.45 16.19
N VAL A 46 5.90 2.93 15.90
CA VAL A 46 4.68 3.37 16.57
C VAL A 46 4.65 2.89 18.02
N ASN A 47 4.28 3.78 18.93
CA ASN A 47 4.06 3.51 20.34
C ASN A 47 2.79 4.21 20.80
N LEU A 48 2.26 3.83 21.96
CA LEU A 48 1.16 4.56 22.58
C LEU A 48 1.72 5.72 23.41
N ASN A 49 1.16 6.92 23.24
CA ASN A 49 1.46 8.04 24.11
C ASN A 49 0.69 7.91 25.45
N GLU A 50 0.85 8.89 26.35
CA GLU A 50 0.20 8.89 27.67
C GLU A 50 -1.34 8.84 27.61
N GLU A 51 -1.92 9.33 26.51
CA GLU A 51 -3.35 9.30 26.24
C GLU A 51 -3.83 8.01 25.58
N GLY A 52 -2.93 7.04 25.35
CA GLY A 52 -3.21 5.78 24.67
C GLY A 52 -3.38 5.89 23.14
N ARG A 53 -2.97 7.03 22.55
CA ARG A 53 -3.02 7.27 21.10
C ARG A 53 -1.77 6.73 20.43
N PRO A 54 -1.89 6.05 19.25
CA PRO A 54 -0.73 5.60 18.49
C PRO A 54 0.05 6.80 17.91
N VAL A 55 1.35 6.87 18.20
CA VAL A 55 2.25 7.93 17.75
C VAL A 55 3.56 7.34 17.26
N ALA A 56 4.07 7.80 16.14
CA ALA A 56 5.39 7.46 15.64
C ALA A 56 6.25 8.73 15.50
N THR A 57 7.51 8.63 15.92
CA THR A 57 8.49 9.71 15.80
C THR A 57 9.63 9.29 14.89
N LEU A 58 9.82 10.02 13.80
CA LEU A 58 10.88 9.79 12.81
C LEU A 58 11.84 10.98 12.76
N LYS A 59 13.15 10.73 12.74
CA LYS A 59 14.15 11.77 12.53
C LYS A 59 14.45 11.91 11.05
N THR A 60 14.49 13.13 10.54
CA THR A 60 14.81 13.43 9.12
C THR A 60 16.12 12.79 8.68
N ARG A 61 17.14 12.75 9.56
CA ARG A 61 18.43 12.10 9.26
C ARG A 61 18.27 10.61 8.98
N GLU A 62 17.41 9.91 9.76
CA GLU A 62 17.12 8.49 9.60
C GLU A 62 16.38 8.23 8.28
N ILE A 63 15.36 9.07 7.99
CA ILE A 63 14.61 8.98 6.73
C ILE A 63 15.54 9.21 5.52
N LYS A 64 16.38 10.24 5.58
CA LYS A 64 17.36 10.53 4.50
C LYS A 64 18.28 9.36 4.24
N GLN A 65 18.84 8.81 5.31
CA GLN A 65 19.80 7.73 5.27
C GLN A 65 19.16 6.48 4.63
N VAL A 66 18.04 6.03 5.16
CA VAL A 66 17.36 4.81 4.70
C VAL A 66 16.78 4.94 3.29
N LEU A 67 16.31 6.13 2.91
CA LEU A 67 15.76 6.37 1.57
C LEU A 67 16.82 6.87 0.56
N HIS A 68 18.09 6.96 0.96
CA HIS A 68 19.21 7.45 0.13
C HIS A 68 18.93 8.79 -0.55
N VAL A 69 18.16 9.68 0.12
CA VAL A 69 17.82 11.00 -0.41
C VAL A 69 18.85 12.02 0.05
N THR A 70 19.53 12.65 -0.90
CA THR A 70 20.54 13.71 -0.64
C THR A 70 19.96 15.09 -0.92
N GLY A 71 20.54 16.12 -0.29
CA GLY A 71 20.22 17.52 -0.55
C GLY A 71 19.24 18.16 0.45
N ASN A 72 18.94 19.45 0.22
CA ASN A 72 18.14 20.29 1.12
C ASN A 72 16.62 20.20 0.88
N ALA A 73 16.20 19.52 -0.18
CA ALA A 73 14.78 19.38 -0.56
C ALA A 73 13.97 18.50 0.40
N MET A 74 14.62 17.74 1.31
CA MET A 74 13.94 16.78 2.18
C MET A 74 12.87 17.45 3.05
N SER A 75 13.11 18.65 3.58
CA SER A 75 12.11 19.36 4.40
C SER A 75 10.82 19.67 3.61
N THR A 76 10.95 20.00 2.32
CA THR A 76 9.82 20.21 1.43
C THR A 76 9.11 18.89 1.17
N TYR A 77 9.84 17.83 0.81
CA TYR A 77 9.25 16.49 0.61
C TYR A 77 8.53 15.98 1.85
N LEU A 78 9.08 16.19 3.05
CA LEU A 78 8.42 15.78 4.28
C LEU A 78 7.15 16.59 4.58
N LYS A 79 7.09 17.86 4.19
CA LYS A 79 5.85 18.66 4.27
C LYS A 79 4.77 18.13 3.32
N ASP A 80 5.16 17.77 2.09
CA ASP A 80 4.24 17.20 1.11
C ASP A 80 3.72 15.83 1.60
N VAL A 81 4.61 14.98 2.12
CA VAL A 81 4.24 13.71 2.75
C VAL A 81 3.31 13.93 3.94
N ALA A 82 3.61 14.89 4.81
CA ALA A 82 2.77 15.21 5.97
C ALA A 82 1.36 15.62 5.55
N THR A 83 1.25 16.50 4.56
CA THR A 83 -0.04 16.98 4.03
C THR A 83 -0.85 15.84 3.43
N SER A 84 -0.20 14.96 2.67
CA SER A 84 -0.86 13.82 2.03
C SER A 84 -1.29 12.76 3.04
N LEU A 85 -0.46 12.43 4.03
CA LEU A 85 -0.78 11.47 5.07
C LEU A 85 -1.95 11.95 5.94
N ALA A 86 -1.98 13.22 6.35
CA ALA A 86 -3.05 13.80 7.17
C ALA A 86 -4.42 13.81 6.45
N GLY A 87 -4.43 13.84 5.11
CA GLY A 87 -5.66 13.77 4.30
C GLY A 87 -6.08 12.36 3.90
N ARG A 88 -5.35 11.31 4.36
CA ARG A 88 -5.59 9.94 3.90
C ARG A 88 -6.77 9.30 4.61
N THR A 89 -7.85 9.15 3.88
CA THR A 89 -9.02 8.36 4.29
C THR A 89 -8.88 6.95 3.72
N MET A 90 -9.20 5.97 4.52
CA MET A 90 -9.27 4.56 4.12
C MET A 90 -10.72 4.09 4.13
N PHE A 91 -11.03 3.20 3.22
CA PHE A 91 -12.31 2.51 3.15
C PHE A 91 -12.06 1.03 3.39
N VAL A 92 -12.82 0.47 4.30
CA VAL A 92 -12.69 -0.92 4.68
C VAL A 92 -14.04 -1.56 4.86
N GLU A 93 -14.18 -2.73 4.27
CA GLU A 93 -15.30 -3.61 4.44
C GLU A 93 -14.95 -4.71 5.45
N SER A 94 -15.85 -4.98 6.37
CA SER A 94 -15.75 -6.11 7.31
C SER A 94 -16.39 -7.35 6.69
N GLU A 95 -16.02 -8.54 7.17
CA GLU A 95 -16.56 -9.84 6.67
C GLU A 95 -18.09 -9.95 6.76
N ASP A 96 -18.72 -9.19 7.64
CA ASP A 96 -20.17 -9.12 7.82
C ASP A 96 -20.87 -8.17 6.84
N GLY A 97 -20.12 -7.52 5.93
CA GLY A 97 -20.59 -6.52 5.00
C GLY A 97 -20.79 -5.14 5.62
N SER A 98 -20.33 -4.92 6.86
CA SER A 98 -20.28 -3.58 7.46
C SER A 98 -19.11 -2.81 6.88
N PHE A 99 -19.27 -1.50 6.77
CA PHE A 99 -18.32 -0.59 6.14
C PHE A 99 -17.82 0.44 7.15
N GLN A 100 -16.53 0.71 7.10
CA GLN A 100 -15.91 1.78 7.86
C GLN A 100 -15.11 2.72 6.95
N CYS A 101 -15.31 4.02 7.16
CA CYS A 101 -14.53 5.07 6.53
C CYS A 101 -13.79 5.83 7.63
N MET A 102 -12.48 5.79 7.64
CA MET A 102 -11.66 6.43 8.66
C MET A 102 -10.41 7.07 8.11
N ASN A 103 -9.87 8.06 8.79
CA ASN A 103 -8.56 8.58 8.48
C ASN A 103 -7.50 7.71 9.15
N LEU A 104 -6.41 7.44 8.43
CA LEU A 104 -5.27 6.72 9.00
C LEU A 104 -4.52 7.60 9.99
N VAL A 105 -4.31 8.86 9.62
CA VAL A 105 -3.48 9.81 10.33
C VAL A 105 -4.29 11.06 10.65
N GLY A 106 -4.35 11.43 11.92
CA GLY A 106 -5.02 12.63 12.37
C GLY A 106 -4.16 13.87 12.29
N VAL A 107 -2.90 13.78 12.74
CA VAL A 107 -1.97 14.91 12.75
C VAL A 107 -0.59 14.46 12.32
N VAL A 108 0.06 15.24 11.46
CA VAL A 108 1.51 15.15 11.22
C VAL A 108 2.14 16.50 11.54
N SER A 109 3.14 16.49 12.42
CA SER A 109 3.91 17.67 12.77
C SER A 109 5.37 17.49 12.41
N TYR A 110 6.01 18.57 11.96
CA TYR A 110 7.43 18.60 11.63
C TYR A 110 8.12 19.75 12.34
N GLN A 111 9.11 19.43 13.16
CA GLN A 111 9.93 20.40 13.90
C GLN A 111 11.24 20.62 13.15
N SER A 112 11.40 21.76 12.48
CA SER A 112 12.59 22.07 11.67
C SER A 112 13.87 22.16 12.51
N GLY A 113 13.80 22.67 13.75
CA GLY A 113 14.96 22.82 14.64
C GLY A 113 15.59 21.48 15.06
N THR A 114 14.79 20.46 15.29
CA THR A 114 15.23 19.10 15.68
C THR A 114 15.29 18.14 14.49
N GLY A 115 14.68 18.51 13.36
CA GLY A 115 14.50 17.62 12.22
C GLY A 115 13.64 16.41 12.55
N THR A 116 12.61 16.57 13.37
CA THR A 116 11.75 15.49 13.85
C THR A 116 10.38 15.59 13.20
N MET A 117 9.89 14.49 12.66
CA MET A 117 8.51 14.29 12.19
C MET A 117 7.76 13.43 13.19
N GLU A 118 6.65 13.92 13.72
CA GLU A 118 5.74 13.17 14.56
C GLU A 118 4.45 12.90 13.78
N ILE A 119 4.02 11.63 13.76
CA ILE A 119 2.81 11.16 13.11
C ILE A 119 1.90 10.61 14.18
N LYS A 120 0.76 11.29 14.41
CA LYS A 120 -0.30 10.85 15.32
C LYS A 120 -1.38 10.17 14.50
N PHE A 121 -1.50 8.86 14.66
CA PHE A 121 -2.55 8.08 14.02
C PHE A 121 -3.90 8.34 14.69
N GLU A 122 -4.98 8.04 14.00
CA GLU A 122 -6.29 8.08 14.65
C GLU A 122 -6.41 6.96 15.70
N PRO A 123 -7.11 7.21 16.83
CA PRO A 123 -7.24 6.22 17.91
C PRO A 123 -7.84 4.89 17.43
N GLU A 124 -8.77 4.94 16.50
CA GLU A 124 -9.49 3.79 15.91
C GLU A 124 -8.56 2.85 15.14
N ILE A 125 -7.40 3.34 14.70
CA ILE A 125 -6.38 2.53 13.99
C ILE A 125 -5.60 1.61 14.93
N LYS A 126 -5.68 1.82 16.25
CA LYS A 126 -4.91 1.08 17.25
C LYS A 126 -5.01 -0.44 17.06
N ASP A 127 -6.21 -0.96 16.85
CA ASP A 127 -6.44 -2.41 16.71
C ASP A 127 -5.88 -2.98 15.40
N TYR A 128 -5.57 -2.12 14.42
CA TYR A 128 -4.95 -2.49 13.16
C TYR A 128 -3.43 -2.29 13.12
N ILE A 129 -2.84 -1.82 14.21
CA ILE A 129 -1.39 -1.59 14.34
C ILE A 129 -0.80 -2.48 15.44
N PHE A 130 -1.46 -2.59 16.59
CA PHE A 130 -0.97 -3.31 17.75
C PHE A 130 -1.63 -4.68 17.91
N ASP A 131 -0.90 -5.59 18.56
CA ASP A 131 -1.40 -6.91 18.97
C ASP A 131 -2.05 -7.74 17.86
N LEU A 132 -1.56 -7.55 16.62
CA LEU A 132 -2.05 -8.28 15.45
C LEU A 132 -1.79 -9.80 15.65
N LYS A 133 -2.85 -10.56 15.98
CA LYS A 133 -2.81 -12.02 16.16
C LYS A 133 -3.19 -12.80 14.91
N ALA A 134 -4.01 -12.19 14.05
CA ALA A 134 -4.48 -12.74 12.79
C ALA A 134 -4.63 -11.62 11.74
N ASN A 135 -4.88 -11.98 10.48
CA ASN A 135 -5.14 -11.05 9.37
C ASN A 135 -4.04 -9.99 9.20
N PHE A 136 -2.78 -10.41 9.24
CA PHE A 136 -1.62 -9.58 9.01
C PHE A 136 -0.63 -10.24 8.04
N THR A 137 0.23 -9.41 7.45
CA THR A 137 1.33 -9.84 6.59
C THR A 137 2.65 -9.38 7.20
N MET A 138 3.63 -10.26 7.19
CA MET A 138 5.02 -9.92 7.52
C MET A 138 5.69 -9.39 6.25
N LEU A 139 6.20 -8.17 6.31
CA LEU A 139 6.84 -7.48 5.20
C LEU A 139 8.30 -7.18 5.56
N ASP A 140 9.22 -7.56 4.68
CA ASP A 140 10.65 -7.25 4.82
C ASP A 140 10.88 -5.76 4.52
N ILE A 141 11.35 -5.00 5.51
CA ILE A 141 11.54 -3.55 5.39
C ILE A 141 12.67 -3.20 4.42
N PRO A 142 13.88 -3.77 4.50
CA PRO A 142 14.93 -3.55 3.50
C PRO A 142 14.45 -3.74 2.07
N MET A 143 13.76 -4.83 1.79
CA MET A 143 13.21 -5.12 0.49
C MET A 143 12.16 -4.10 0.07
N MET A 144 11.17 -3.79 0.93
CA MET A 144 10.14 -2.79 0.68
C MET A 144 10.75 -1.41 0.36
N LEU A 145 11.81 -1.02 1.05
CA LEU A 145 12.52 0.22 0.81
C LEU A 145 13.34 0.22 -0.49
N SER A 146 13.69 -0.96 -1.02
CA SER A 146 14.44 -1.09 -2.28
C SER A 146 13.61 -0.79 -3.53
N PHE A 147 12.27 -0.92 -3.47
CA PHE A 147 11.39 -0.63 -4.60
C PHE A 147 11.54 0.83 -5.08
N ARG A 148 11.50 1.00 -6.40
CA ARG A 148 11.58 2.30 -7.08
C ARG A 148 10.24 2.75 -7.64
N SER A 149 9.27 1.82 -7.75
CA SER A 149 7.91 2.09 -8.22
C SER A 149 6.90 1.98 -7.08
N GLY A 150 5.99 2.95 -6.96
CA GLY A 150 4.87 2.88 -6.02
C GLY A 150 3.90 1.75 -6.36
N TRP A 151 3.81 1.39 -7.64
CA TRP A 151 2.96 0.28 -8.10
C TRP A 151 3.55 -1.08 -7.72
N SER A 152 4.88 -1.24 -7.83
CA SER A 152 5.59 -2.43 -7.37
C SER A 152 5.41 -2.63 -5.87
N TYR A 153 5.58 -1.55 -5.11
CA TYR A 153 5.38 -1.54 -3.66
C TYR A 153 3.97 -2.00 -3.29
N ARG A 154 2.95 -1.40 -3.91
CA ARG A 154 1.54 -1.74 -3.61
C ARG A 154 1.14 -3.12 -4.09
N LEU A 155 1.54 -3.51 -5.30
CA LEU A 155 1.25 -4.84 -5.83
C LEU A 155 1.90 -5.93 -4.96
N TYR A 156 3.15 -5.72 -4.53
CA TYR A 156 3.83 -6.63 -3.62
C TYR A 156 3.05 -6.82 -2.30
N GLU A 157 2.61 -5.73 -1.66
CA GLU A 157 1.78 -5.80 -0.45
C GLU A 157 0.50 -6.61 -0.67
N LEU A 158 -0.21 -6.33 -1.77
CA LEU A 158 -1.48 -7.00 -2.11
C LEU A 158 -1.27 -8.50 -2.37
N LEU A 159 -0.24 -8.88 -3.12
CA LEU A 159 0.05 -10.28 -3.41
C LEU A 159 0.55 -11.00 -2.16
N SER A 160 1.47 -10.40 -1.39
CA SER A 160 1.99 -10.99 -0.16
C SER A 160 0.89 -11.24 0.87
N SER A 161 -0.14 -10.37 0.93
CA SER A 161 -1.24 -10.55 1.87
C SER A 161 -2.17 -11.73 1.55
N LYS A 162 -2.13 -12.22 0.33
CA LYS A 162 -2.94 -13.37 -0.15
C LYS A 162 -2.08 -14.63 -0.43
N ALA A 163 -0.75 -14.49 -0.57
CA ALA A 163 0.15 -15.60 -0.84
C ALA A 163 0.59 -16.28 0.47
N TYR A 164 -0.35 -16.90 1.18
CA TYR A 164 -0.09 -17.67 2.39
C TYR A 164 -1.05 -18.84 2.50
N HIS A 165 -0.63 -19.89 3.19
CA HIS A 165 -1.48 -21.01 3.57
C HIS A 165 -2.03 -20.82 4.99
N SER A 166 -3.32 -21.07 5.14
CA SER A 166 -3.91 -21.31 6.44
C SER A 166 -3.39 -22.65 6.98
N LYS A 167 -3.23 -22.77 8.29
CA LYS A 167 -2.90 -24.06 8.95
C LYS A 167 -3.90 -25.19 8.66
N TYR A 168 -5.05 -24.86 8.07
CA TYR A 168 -6.09 -25.81 7.70
C TYR A 168 -6.06 -26.18 6.21
N ASP A 169 -5.22 -25.52 5.39
CA ASP A 169 -5.10 -25.82 3.98
C ASP A 169 -4.41 -27.16 3.77
N LYS A 170 -4.96 -27.95 2.88
CA LYS A 170 -4.37 -29.24 2.49
C LYS A 170 -3.31 -29.08 1.42
N ASP A 171 -3.38 -28.00 0.66
CA ASP A 171 -2.37 -27.65 -0.33
C ASP A 171 -1.15 -27.04 0.38
N THR A 172 0.00 -27.60 0.15
CA THR A 172 1.30 -27.15 0.67
C THR A 172 2.20 -26.63 -0.44
N SER A 173 1.66 -26.42 -1.64
CA SER A 173 2.42 -25.83 -2.75
C SER A 173 2.79 -24.39 -2.44
N ASN A 174 3.97 -23.95 -2.86
CA ASN A 174 4.37 -22.53 -2.73
C ASN A 174 3.82 -21.67 -3.87
N VAL A 175 2.81 -22.17 -4.62
CA VAL A 175 2.17 -21.47 -5.75
C VAL A 175 0.76 -21.06 -5.38
N PHE A 176 0.46 -19.78 -5.53
CA PHE A 176 -0.83 -19.18 -5.20
C PHE A 176 -1.45 -18.53 -6.42
N HIS A 177 -2.74 -18.79 -6.66
CA HIS A 177 -3.52 -18.14 -7.71
C HIS A 177 -4.36 -17.01 -7.12
N ILE A 178 -3.99 -15.76 -7.42
CA ILE A 178 -4.61 -14.56 -6.86
C ILE A 178 -5.28 -13.76 -7.97
N LYS A 179 -6.60 -13.63 -7.90
CA LYS A 179 -7.38 -12.96 -8.93
C LYS A 179 -7.81 -11.57 -8.50
N TYR A 180 -7.68 -10.62 -9.42
CA TYR A 180 -8.20 -9.26 -9.29
C TYR A 180 -8.98 -8.87 -10.55
N GLY A 181 -10.08 -8.15 -10.39
CA GLY A 181 -10.71 -7.40 -11.46
C GLY A 181 -9.78 -6.27 -11.95
N VAL A 182 -9.86 -5.90 -13.23
CA VAL A 182 -9.01 -4.81 -13.78
C VAL A 182 -9.29 -3.51 -13.04
N SER A 183 -10.56 -3.15 -12.86
CA SER A 183 -10.97 -1.92 -12.17
C SER A 183 -10.61 -1.93 -10.69
N GLU A 184 -10.78 -3.06 -10.02
CA GLU A 184 -10.35 -3.29 -8.65
C GLU A 184 -8.84 -3.04 -8.49
N LEU A 185 -8.03 -3.66 -9.35
CA LEU A 185 -6.57 -3.51 -9.31
C LEU A 185 -6.14 -2.08 -9.60
N LYS A 186 -6.77 -1.39 -10.55
CA LYS A 186 -6.51 0.04 -10.84
C LYS A 186 -6.75 0.93 -9.61
N LEU A 187 -7.80 0.68 -8.85
CA LEU A 187 -8.10 1.38 -7.60
C LEU A 187 -7.05 1.10 -6.53
N HIS A 188 -6.72 -0.16 -6.29
CA HIS A 188 -5.71 -0.55 -5.30
C HIS A 188 -4.30 -0.03 -5.61
N LEU A 189 -3.94 0.04 -6.89
CA LEU A 189 -2.66 0.60 -7.31
C LEU A 189 -2.66 2.14 -7.40
N GLY A 190 -3.81 2.79 -7.13
CA GLY A 190 -3.94 4.23 -7.11
C GLY A 190 -3.85 4.90 -8.49
N THR A 191 -4.07 4.15 -9.58
CA THR A 191 -4.17 4.71 -10.94
C THR A 191 -5.53 5.35 -11.21
N VAL A 192 -6.53 4.99 -10.42
CA VAL A 192 -7.85 5.62 -10.37
C VAL A 192 -8.05 6.22 -8.98
N GLN A 193 -8.53 7.47 -8.92
CA GLN A 193 -8.77 8.19 -7.69
C GLN A 193 -10.27 8.31 -7.44
N ILE A 194 -10.69 8.02 -6.22
CA ILE A 194 -12.10 8.17 -5.79
C ILE A 194 -12.38 9.52 -5.14
N LYS A 195 -11.34 10.31 -4.82
CA LYS A 195 -11.46 11.67 -4.28
C LYS A 195 -11.20 12.70 -5.36
N ASP A 196 -11.98 13.76 -5.36
CA ASP A 196 -11.76 14.95 -6.17
C ASP A 196 -10.56 15.80 -5.65
N ASP A 197 -10.25 16.89 -6.36
CA ASP A 197 -9.17 17.81 -6.00
C ASP A 197 -9.39 18.51 -4.64
N LYS A 198 -10.61 18.47 -4.09
CA LYS A 198 -10.98 18.98 -2.77
C LYS A 198 -10.96 17.91 -1.69
N GLY A 199 -10.54 16.70 -2.02
CA GLY A 199 -10.50 15.55 -1.12
C GLY A 199 -11.88 14.95 -0.81
N LYS A 200 -12.94 15.33 -1.56
CA LYS A 200 -14.28 14.79 -1.38
C LYS A 200 -14.50 13.57 -2.26
N ILE A 201 -15.27 12.62 -1.72
CA ILE A 201 -15.75 11.46 -2.43
C ILE A 201 -17.16 11.72 -2.89
N ASN A 202 -17.48 11.32 -4.14
CA ASN A 202 -18.83 11.32 -4.65
C ASN A 202 -19.70 10.39 -3.79
N ARG A 203 -20.91 10.84 -3.42
CA ARG A 203 -21.85 10.04 -2.61
C ARG A 203 -22.23 8.72 -3.24
N ASP A 204 -22.30 8.67 -4.58
CA ASP A 204 -22.66 7.44 -5.28
C ASP A 204 -21.50 6.43 -5.25
N ILE A 205 -20.25 6.90 -5.33
CA ILE A 205 -19.05 6.06 -5.10
C ILE A 205 -19.07 5.53 -3.66
N GLN A 206 -19.35 6.39 -2.69
CA GLN A 206 -19.42 5.98 -1.29
C GLN A 206 -20.48 4.89 -1.08
N ARG A 207 -21.70 5.07 -1.61
CA ARG A 207 -22.77 4.05 -1.54
C ARG A 207 -22.39 2.75 -2.21
N GLU A 208 -21.63 2.78 -3.32
CA GLU A 208 -21.21 1.58 -4.02
C GLU A 208 -20.15 0.82 -3.21
N LEU A 209 -19.22 1.55 -2.55
CA LEU A 209 -18.22 0.96 -1.66
C LEU A 209 -18.81 0.39 -0.37
N GLU A 210 -20.04 0.79 0.01
CA GLU A 210 -20.78 0.29 1.18
C GLU A 210 -21.56 -0.99 0.90
N LYS A 211 -21.57 -1.48 -0.35
CA LYS A 211 -22.29 -2.73 -0.70
C LYS A 211 -21.46 -3.95 -0.33
N LYS A 212 -22.13 -5.02 0.06
CA LYS A 212 -21.51 -6.31 0.34
C LYS A 212 -20.72 -6.88 -0.86
N GLU A 213 -21.21 -6.62 -2.06
CA GLU A 213 -20.53 -6.95 -3.31
C GLU A 213 -20.28 -5.65 -4.07
N ILE A 214 -19.03 -5.18 -4.06
CA ILE A 214 -18.62 -3.92 -4.68
C ILE A 214 -18.50 -4.11 -6.19
N ASP A 215 -19.24 -3.34 -6.97
CA ASP A 215 -19.06 -3.28 -8.42
C ASP A 215 -17.96 -2.25 -8.78
N TYR A 216 -16.71 -2.71 -8.76
CA TYR A 216 -15.54 -1.90 -9.11
C TYR A 216 -15.59 -1.40 -10.56
N ASP A 217 -16.17 -2.18 -11.48
CA ASP A 217 -16.31 -1.77 -12.87
C ASP A 217 -17.28 -0.60 -13.00
N TYR A 218 -18.40 -0.63 -12.29
CA TYR A 218 -19.35 0.47 -12.22
C TYR A 218 -18.72 1.71 -11.61
N ILE A 219 -18.00 1.57 -10.50
CA ILE A 219 -17.29 2.71 -9.88
C ILE A 219 -16.34 3.36 -10.89
N VAL A 220 -15.45 2.57 -11.48
CA VAL A 220 -14.39 3.10 -12.34
C VAL A 220 -14.92 3.64 -13.66
N ASN A 221 -15.87 2.97 -14.29
CA ASN A 221 -16.31 3.35 -15.62
C ASN A 221 -17.39 4.43 -15.60
N GLU A 222 -18.31 4.41 -14.62
CA GLU A 222 -19.49 5.27 -14.62
C GLU A 222 -19.42 6.40 -13.58
N LEU A 223 -18.82 6.16 -12.40
CA LEU A 223 -18.87 7.13 -11.32
C LEU A 223 -17.62 8.01 -11.22
N VAL A 224 -16.45 7.47 -11.58
CA VAL A 224 -15.19 8.22 -11.51
C VAL A 224 -15.00 9.09 -12.75
N HIS A 225 -14.79 10.39 -12.53
CA HIS A 225 -14.53 11.32 -13.62
C HIS A 225 -13.19 11.02 -14.31
N GLU A 226 -13.13 11.18 -15.65
CA GLU A 226 -11.96 10.89 -16.50
C GLU A 226 -10.66 11.55 -16.01
N LYS A 227 -10.72 12.76 -15.46
CA LYS A 227 -9.55 13.47 -14.90
C LYS A 227 -8.90 12.77 -13.73
N LEU A 228 -9.63 11.87 -13.06
CA LEU A 228 -9.16 11.10 -11.90
C LEU A 228 -8.61 9.73 -12.31
N LYS A 229 -8.59 9.41 -13.59
CA LYS A 229 -8.08 8.17 -14.15
C LYS A 229 -6.72 8.39 -14.81
N SER A 230 -5.73 7.64 -14.39
CA SER A 230 -4.43 7.54 -15.04
C SER A 230 -4.30 6.17 -15.70
N PHE A 231 -3.68 6.12 -16.88
CA PHE A 231 -3.52 4.86 -17.64
C PHE A 231 -4.87 4.14 -17.88
N ASP A 232 -5.88 4.90 -18.30
CA ASP A 232 -7.23 4.36 -18.49
C ASP A 232 -7.25 3.24 -19.54
N LYS A 233 -6.53 3.41 -20.66
CA LYS A 233 -6.39 2.37 -21.69
C LYS A 233 -5.62 1.17 -21.16
N TRP A 234 -6.15 -0.03 -21.40
CA TRP A 234 -5.54 -1.28 -20.98
C TRP A 234 -4.07 -1.42 -21.40
N CYS A 235 -3.73 -1.07 -22.65
CA CYS A 235 -2.36 -1.18 -23.15
C CYS A 235 -1.37 -0.30 -22.38
N ASP A 236 -1.78 0.87 -21.94
CA ASP A 236 -0.95 1.77 -21.15
C ASP A 236 -0.85 1.29 -19.70
N PHE A 237 -1.96 0.87 -19.09
CA PHE A 237 -1.96 0.27 -17.76
C PHE A 237 -1.06 -0.97 -17.71
N LYS A 238 -1.23 -1.90 -18.68
CA LYS A 238 -0.39 -3.08 -18.76
C LYS A 238 1.10 -2.72 -18.84
N ARG A 239 1.49 -1.94 -19.84
CA ARG A 239 2.90 -1.66 -20.14
C ARG A 239 3.59 -0.79 -19.09
N ARG A 240 2.89 0.23 -18.56
CA ARG A 240 3.48 1.26 -17.69
C ARG A 240 3.30 1.00 -16.20
N VAL A 241 2.33 0.19 -15.83
CA VAL A 241 2.00 -0.11 -14.44
C VAL A 241 2.24 -1.57 -14.13
N LEU A 242 1.50 -2.48 -14.75
CA LEU A 242 1.50 -3.90 -14.41
C LEU A 242 2.83 -4.57 -14.73
N ASP A 243 3.32 -4.46 -15.98
CA ASP A 243 4.58 -5.09 -16.39
C ASP A 243 5.77 -4.53 -15.62
N VAL A 244 5.76 -3.22 -15.29
CA VAL A 244 6.79 -2.57 -14.47
C VAL A 244 6.77 -3.11 -13.05
N ALA A 245 5.57 -3.25 -12.47
CA ALA A 245 5.43 -3.74 -11.10
C ALA A 245 5.85 -5.20 -10.97
N VAL A 246 5.37 -6.06 -11.85
CA VAL A 246 5.73 -7.50 -11.86
C VAL A 246 7.22 -7.70 -12.07
N LYS A 247 7.82 -6.99 -13.04
CA LYS A 247 9.27 -7.07 -13.28
C LYS A 247 10.07 -6.71 -12.04
N GLU A 248 9.74 -5.60 -11.38
CA GLU A 248 10.49 -5.14 -10.21
C GLU A 248 10.29 -6.07 -9.00
N ILE A 249 9.10 -6.63 -8.81
CA ILE A 249 8.83 -7.64 -7.77
C ILE A 249 9.73 -8.86 -8.00
N ASN A 250 9.76 -9.40 -9.23
CA ASN A 250 10.59 -10.58 -9.57
C ASN A 250 12.09 -10.32 -9.43
N GLU A 251 12.53 -9.06 -9.58
CA GLU A 251 13.95 -8.71 -9.44
C GLU A 251 14.40 -8.48 -7.99
N LYS A 252 13.47 -8.15 -7.08
CA LYS A 252 13.85 -7.60 -5.77
C LYS A 252 13.20 -8.26 -4.56
N SER A 253 12.20 -9.12 -4.77
CA SER A 253 11.44 -9.66 -3.65
C SER A 253 11.53 -11.19 -3.53
N ASP A 254 10.96 -11.69 -2.44
CA ASP A 254 10.77 -13.11 -2.17
C ASP A 254 9.63 -13.74 -3.00
N LEU A 255 8.96 -12.96 -3.85
CA LEU A 255 7.91 -13.44 -4.73
C LEU A 255 8.40 -13.56 -6.17
N HIS A 256 8.07 -14.67 -6.82
CA HIS A 256 8.09 -14.79 -8.27
C HIS A 256 6.65 -14.72 -8.78
N VAL A 257 6.38 -13.77 -9.68
CA VAL A 257 5.03 -13.44 -10.13
C VAL A 257 4.93 -13.57 -11.65
N GLU A 258 4.03 -14.41 -12.10
CA GLU A 258 3.53 -14.43 -13.47
C GLU A 258 2.06 -14.05 -13.49
N TYR A 259 1.50 -13.73 -14.63
CA TYR A 259 0.07 -13.45 -14.69
C TYR A 259 -0.56 -13.82 -16.03
N ASN A 260 -1.83 -14.21 -15.95
CA ASN A 260 -2.69 -14.53 -17.08
C ASN A 260 -3.86 -13.56 -17.14
N LEU A 261 -4.29 -13.22 -18.36
CA LEU A 261 -5.42 -12.32 -18.56
C LEU A 261 -6.72 -13.11 -18.60
N LEU A 262 -7.65 -12.76 -17.73
CA LEU A 262 -8.99 -13.29 -17.73
C LEU A 262 -9.85 -12.54 -18.76
N ARG A 263 -10.36 -13.29 -19.74
CA ARG A 263 -11.12 -12.75 -20.87
C ARG A 263 -12.54 -13.33 -20.87
N GLY A 264 -13.50 -12.49 -21.27
CA GLY A 264 -14.89 -12.91 -21.33
C GLY A 264 -15.73 -12.07 -22.30
N GLY A 265 -16.97 -12.49 -22.52
CA GLY A 265 -17.92 -11.81 -23.37
C GLY A 265 -17.59 -11.86 -24.87
N ARG A 266 -18.48 -11.25 -25.69
CA ARG A 266 -18.26 -11.10 -27.14
C ARG A 266 -17.07 -10.14 -27.36
N GLY A 267 -16.04 -10.62 -28.09
CA GLY A 267 -14.82 -9.83 -28.39
C GLY A 267 -13.68 -10.04 -27.40
N GLY A 268 -13.79 -10.93 -26.38
CA GLY A 268 -12.70 -11.29 -25.48
C GLY A 268 -12.20 -10.11 -24.62
N LYS A 269 -13.12 -9.27 -24.13
CA LYS A 269 -12.80 -8.18 -23.20
C LYS A 269 -12.04 -8.72 -21.99
N ILE A 270 -10.94 -8.06 -21.62
CA ILE A 270 -10.18 -8.37 -20.41
C ILE A 270 -10.98 -7.81 -19.23
N TYR A 271 -11.41 -8.67 -18.31
CA TYR A 271 -12.14 -8.29 -17.10
C TYR A 271 -11.32 -8.48 -15.83
N GLY A 272 -10.27 -9.29 -15.88
CA GLY A 272 -9.46 -9.57 -14.71
C GLY A 272 -8.07 -10.08 -15.04
N ILE A 273 -7.29 -10.27 -14.00
CA ILE A 273 -5.91 -10.75 -14.03
C ILE A 273 -5.83 -11.87 -12.98
N ASP A 274 -5.27 -13.02 -13.39
CA ASP A 274 -4.94 -14.13 -12.50
C ASP A 274 -3.41 -14.13 -12.32
N PHE A 275 -2.95 -13.77 -11.13
CA PHE A 275 -1.56 -13.80 -10.76
C PHE A 275 -1.22 -15.20 -10.24
N GLU A 276 -0.22 -15.82 -10.85
CA GLU A 276 0.45 -16.98 -10.33
C GLU A 276 1.67 -16.52 -9.54
N VAL A 277 1.60 -16.70 -8.23
CA VAL A 277 2.59 -16.19 -7.28
C VAL A 277 3.29 -17.36 -6.62
N THR A 278 4.59 -17.46 -6.80
CA THR A 278 5.44 -18.44 -6.10
C THR A 278 6.24 -17.73 -5.03
N ARG A 279 6.14 -18.19 -3.78
CA ARG A 279 7.00 -17.70 -2.70
C ARG A 279 8.33 -18.44 -2.74
N GLN A 280 9.40 -17.70 -2.85
CA GLN A 280 10.77 -18.22 -2.85
C GLN A 280 11.27 -18.27 -1.40
N ASP A 281 11.86 -19.39 -1.01
CA ASP A 281 12.60 -19.48 0.24
C ASP A 281 13.87 -18.60 0.12
N VAL A 282 13.95 -17.55 0.94
CA VAL A 282 15.11 -16.65 1.00
C VAL A 282 16.02 -17.07 2.15
#